data_c094febb947785c270e794c9759d5cf4
#
_entry.id   c094febb947785c270e794c9759d5cf4
#
_cell.length_a   1.000
_cell.length_b   1.000
_cell.length_c   1.000
_cell.angle_alpha   90.00
_cell.angle_beta   90.00
_cell.angle_gamma   90.00
#
_symmetry.space_group_name_H-M   'P 1'
#
loop_
_entity.id
_entity.type
_entity.pdbx_description
1 polymer ?
#
loop_
_entity_poly.entity_id
_entity_poly.type
_entity_poly.pdbx_seq_one_letter_code
_entity_poly.pdbx_strand_id
1 'polypeptide(L)'
;MFRLKKVIEKCKRGEDVTIAYIGGSITQGAGGKPINTMCYAYRSYDAFCKLFSPCDGKNMHYVKAGVGGTPSELGMVRYDLDVTKNGEITPDLVVVEFAVNDEGDETQGVSFESLVMKILQAENAPAVLLNFAVFMNDWNLQNRLQPIGERYELPMVSVKDAVVPQFEKNHVITKRQFFYDIYHPTNDGHR
;
A
#
# COMPACT_ATOMS: atom_id res chain seq x y z
N MET A 1 -11.52 -8.15 6.48
CA MET A 1 -12.54 -7.51 5.60
C MET A 1 -13.53 -6.58 6.33
N PHE A 2 -13.96 -6.88 7.56
CA PHE A 2 -14.96 -6.08 8.29
C PHE A 2 -14.57 -4.60 8.49
N ARG A 3 -13.31 -4.32 8.89
CA ARG A 3 -12.85 -2.94 9.11
C ARG A 3 -12.87 -2.10 7.82
N LEU A 4 -12.44 -2.66 6.67
CA LEU A 4 -12.47 -1.94 5.40
C LEU A 4 -13.92 -1.56 4.99
N LYS A 5 -14.88 -2.45 5.23
CA LYS A 5 -16.29 -2.15 4.98
C LYS A 5 -16.75 -0.94 5.80
N LYS A 6 -16.38 -0.87 7.09
CA LYS A 6 -16.69 0.27 7.95
C LYS A 6 -16.10 1.60 7.42
N VAL A 7 -14.86 1.57 6.90
CA VAL A 7 -14.22 2.75 6.29
C VAL A 7 -15.02 3.22 5.07
N ILE A 8 -15.41 2.29 4.20
CA ILE A 8 -16.23 2.61 3.02
C ILE A 8 -17.58 3.21 3.43
N GLU A 9 -18.25 2.63 4.42
CA GLU A 9 -19.52 3.13 4.94
C GLU A 9 -19.37 4.51 5.59
N LYS A 10 -18.31 4.75 6.36
CA LYS A 10 -17.95 6.05 6.93
C LYS A 10 -17.79 7.10 5.82
N CYS A 11 -17.02 6.77 4.76
CA CYS A 11 -16.81 7.63 3.62
C CYS A 11 -18.12 7.99 2.91
N LYS A 12 -18.97 6.99 2.65
CA LYS A 12 -20.28 7.18 1.99
C LYS A 12 -21.26 8.08 2.77
N ARG A 13 -21.10 8.15 4.09
CA ARG A 13 -21.87 9.10 4.92
C ARG A 13 -21.34 10.53 4.88
N GLY A 14 -20.24 10.78 4.16
CA GLY A 14 -19.59 12.09 4.09
C GLY A 14 -18.77 12.46 5.32
N GLU A 15 -18.48 11.49 6.20
CA GLU A 15 -17.59 11.68 7.34
C GLU A 15 -16.12 11.72 6.89
N ASP A 16 -15.28 12.44 7.65
CA ASP A 16 -13.85 12.53 7.34
C ASP A 16 -13.17 11.16 7.39
N VAL A 17 -12.46 10.79 6.33
CA VAL A 17 -11.71 9.54 6.21
C VAL A 17 -10.27 9.83 5.83
N THR A 18 -9.33 9.31 6.61
CA THR A 18 -7.90 9.38 6.32
C THR A 18 -7.39 8.03 5.81
N ILE A 19 -6.81 8.03 4.60
CA ILE A 19 -6.11 6.88 4.02
C ILE A 19 -4.62 7.15 4.02
N ALA A 20 -3.87 6.29 4.70
CA ALA A 20 -2.42 6.36 4.76
C ALA A 20 -1.78 5.22 3.94
N TYR A 21 -0.63 5.51 3.35
CA TYR A 21 0.19 4.56 2.60
C TYR A 21 1.59 4.54 3.21
N ILE A 22 2.03 3.37 3.66
CA ILE A 22 3.39 3.17 4.17
C ILE A 22 4.10 2.07 3.37
N GLY A 23 5.34 2.33 2.97
CA GLY A 23 6.09 1.40 2.13
C GLY A 23 7.45 1.93 1.71
N GLY A 24 8.06 1.25 0.75
CA GLY A 24 9.34 1.57 0.17
C GLY A 24 9.27 2.62 -0.95
N SER A 25 10.18 2.48 -1.93
CA SER A 25 10.28 3.38 -3.08
C SER A 25 9.05 3.35 -4.00
N ILE A 26 8.38 2.21 -4.14
CA ILE A 26 7.17 2.08 -4.96
C ILE A 26 6.03 2.90 -4.34
N THR A 27 5.88 2.85 -3.01
CA THR A 27 4.92 3.70 -2.28
C THR A 27 5.32 5.19 -2.32
N GLN A 28 6.62 5.50 -2.27
CA GLN A 28 7.13 6.86 -2.50
C GLN A 28 6.74 7.38 -3.89
N GLY A 29 6.65 6.49 -4.89
CA GLY A 29 6.24 6.77 -6.25
C GLY A 29 7.40 6.80 -7.25
N ALA A 30 8.50 6.11 -6.93
CA ALA A 30 9.65 6.01 -7.85
C ALA A 30 9.21 5.43 -9.20
N GLY A 31 9.69 6.04 -10.29
CA GLY A 31 9.28 5.77 -11.68
C GLY A 31 8.06 6.57 -12.15
N GLY A 32 7.22 7.05 -11.25
CA GLY A 32 6.07 7.92 -11.56
C GLY A 32 6.47 9.37 -11.81
N LYS A 33 5.89 10.00 -12.82
CA LYS A 33 6.13 11.43 -13.17
C LYS A 33 4.81 12.12 -13.49
N PRO A 34 4.37 13.11 -12.68
CA PRO A 34 4.92 13.59 -11.39
C PRO A 34 4.80 12.54 -10.28
N ILE A 35 5.83 12.43 -9.44
CA ILE A 35 5.94 11.41 -8.39
C ILE A 35 4.78 11.43 -7.36
N ASN A 36 4.19 12.59 -7.12
CA ASN A 36 3.15 12.74 -6.09
C ASN A 36 1.74 12.38 -6.59
N THR A 37 1.49 12.42 -7.89
CA THR A 37 0.15 12.21 -8.47
C THR A 37 0.06 11.01 -9.39
N MET A 38 1.21 10.50 -9.84
CA MET A 38 1.25 9.34 -10.75
C MET A 38 1.64 8.03 -10.05
N CYS A 39 1.96 8.06 -8.75
CA CYS A 39 2.19 6.84 -7.97
C CYS A 39 0.88 6.10 -7.66
N TYR A 40 0.97 4.78 -7.49
CA TYR A 40 -0.19 3.95 -7.18
C TYR A 40 -0.92 4.42 -5.92
N ALA A 41 -0.18 4.91 -4.93
CA ALA A 41 -0.75 5.37 -3.67
C ALA A 41 -1.74 6.54 -3.88
N TYR A 42 -1.34 7.56 -4.66
CA TYR A 42 -2.26 8.66 -4.98
C TYR A 42 -3.40 8.21 -5.90
N ARG A 43 -3.11 7.40 -6.90
CA ARG A 43 -4.13 6.94 -7.87
C ARG A 43 -5.19 6.05 -7.22
N SER A 44 -4.80 5.15 -6.32
CA SER A 44 -5.77 4.33 -5.58
C SER A 44 -6.56 5.16 -4.56
N TYR A 45 -5.93 6.15 -3.92
CA TYR A 45 -6.63 7.14 -3.10
C TYR A 45 -7.67 7.93 -3.92
N ASP A 46 -7.27 8.50 -5.06
CA ASP A 46 -8.16 9.25 -5.96
C ASP A 46 -9.33 8.39 -6.47
N ALA A 47 -9.03 7.14 -6.84
CA ALA A 47 -10.07 6.18 -7.23
C ALA A 47 -11.04 5.88 -6.08
N PHE A 48 -10.55 5.71 -4.85
CA PHE A 48 -11.38 5.52 -3.68
C PHE A 48 -12.29 6.72 -3.42
N CYS A 49 -11.75 7.94 -3.52
CA CYS A 49 -12.53 9.18 -3.41
C CYS A 49 -13.67 9.21 -4.43
N LYS A 50 -13.37 8.96 -5.70
CA LYS A 50 -14.34 8.96 -6.80
C LYS A 50 -15.44 7.91 -6.65
N LEU A 51 -15.10 6.76 -6.08
CA LEU A 51 -16.03 5.64 -5.92
C LEU A 51 -16.94 5.78 -4.69
N PHE A 52 -16.45 6.37 -3.61
CA PHE A 52 -17.11 6.27 -2.32
C PHE A 52 -17.43 7.60 -1.65
N SER A 53 -16.75 8.71 -2.00
CA SER A 53 -17.03 10.01 -1.39
C SER A 53 -18.21 10.71 -2.07
N PRO A 54 -19.25 11.10 -1.31
CA PRO A 54 -20.37 11.90 -1.85
C PRO A 54 -20.00 13.38 -1.99
N CYS A 55 -18.84 13.81 -1.48
CA CYS A 55 -18.43 15.21 -1.35
C CYS A 55 -17.27 15.57 -2.31
N ASP A 56 -17.15 14.90 -3.45
CA ASP A 56 -16.05 15.11 -4.40
C ASP A 56 -14.65 15.00 -3.75
N GLY A 57 -14.52 14.13 -2.75
CA GLY A 57 -13.27 13.90 -2.02
C GLY A 57 -12.95 14.94 -0.93
N LYS A 58 -13.84 15.92 -0.66
CA LYS A 58 -13.59 16.96 0.37
C LYS A 58 -13.47 16.41 1.79
N ASN A 59 -14.11 15.27 2.06
CA ASN A 59 -14.04 14.55 3.33
C ASN A 59 -12.90 13.52 3.37
N MET A 60 -11.99 13.57 2.39
CA MET A 60 -10.93 12.58 2.25
C MET A 60 -9.55 13.18 2.50
N HIS A 61 -8.76 12.51 3.30
CA HIS A 61 -7.41 12.93 3.68
C HIS A 61 -6.39 11.87 3.25
N TYR A 62 -5.27 12.34 2.71
CA TYR A 62 -4.22 11.50 2.14
C TYR A 62 -2.91 11.64 2.91
N VAL A 63 -2.34 10.52 3.35
CA VAL A 63 -1.02 10.46 3.95
C VAL A 63 -0.14 9.52 3.14
N LYS A 64 1.01 10.01 2.65
CA LYS A 64 1.99 9.19 1.93
C LYS A 64 3.30 9.13 2.71
N ALA A 65 3.59 7.95 3.26
CA ALA A 65 4.76 7.63 4.06
C ALA A 65 5.65 6.59 3.36
N GLY A 66 5.87 6.75 2.05
CA GLY A 66 6.83 5.95 1.27
C GLY A 66 8.23 6.52 1.37
N VAL A 67 9.22 5.70 1.72
CA VAL A 67 10.65 6.08 1.77
C VAL A 67 11.48 5.02 1.04
N GLY A 68 12.18 5.45 -0.03
CA GLY A 68 12.93 4.56 -0.89
C GLY A 68 14.00 3.74 -0.15
N GLY A 69 14.09 2.44 -0.49
CA GLY A 69 15.09 1.52 0.06
C GLY A 69 14.87 1.11 1.52
N THR A 70 13.71 1.43 2.11
CA THR A 70 13.46 1.07 3.52
C THR A 70 12.63 -0.20 3.65
N PRO A 71 13.01 -1.14 4.53
CA PRO A 71 12.24 -2.32 4.87
C PRO A 71 11.11 -2.02 5.88
N SER A 72 10.25 -3.01 6.13
CA SER A 72 9.14 -2.91 7.08
C SER A 72 9.60 -2.65 8.52
N GLU A 73 10.79 -3.10 8.90
CA GLU A 73 11.42 -2.79 10.19
C GLU A 73 11.53 -1.28 10.41
N LEU A 74 12.09 -0.55 9.45
CA LEU A 74 12.11 0.91 9.50
C LEU A 74 10.70 1.51 9.35
N GLY A 75 9.82 0.85 8.60
CA GLY A 75 8.41 1.21 8.52
C GLY A 75 7.76 1.24 9.91
N MET A 76 8.00 0.22 10.73
CA MET A 76 7.48 0.13 12.09
C MET A 76 8.00 1.27 12.99
N VAL A 77 9.31 1.55 12.92
CA VAL A 77 9.95 2.60 13.74
C VAL A 77 9.42 4.00 13.39
N ARG A 78 9.30 4.29 12.08
CA ARG A 78 8.89 5.61 11.60
C ARG A 78 7.37 5.82 11.49
N TYR A 79 6.56 4.79 11.79
CA TYR A 79 5.10 4.84 11.66
C TYR A 79 4.47 6.04 12.40
N ASP A 80 4.87 6.24 13.64
CA ASP A 80 4.31 7.33 14.46
C ASP A 80 4.67 8.71 13.89
N LEU A 81 5.90 8.89 13.44
CA LEU A 81 6.34 10.15 12.86
C LEU A 81 5.73 10.40 11.48
N ASP A 82 5.78 9.40 10.59
CA ASP A 82 5.47 9.58 9.17
C ASP A 82 3.98 9.43 8.86
N VAL A 83 3.27 8.57 9.60
CA VAL A 83 1.86 8.25 9.34
C VAL A 83 0.93 9.00 10.30
N THR A 84 1.14 8.85 11.62
CA THR A 84 0.23 9.46 12.60
C THR A 84 0.65 10.87 13.03
N LYS A 85 1.81 11.36 12.60
CA LYS A 85 2.37 12.66 13.03
C LYS A 85 2.40 12.78 14.55
N ASN A 86 2.89 11.74 15.21
CA ASN A 86 2.92 11.62 16.67
C ASN A 86 1.54 11.74 17.34
N GLY A 87 0.50 11.21 16.68
CA GLY A 87 -0.87 11.20 17.21
C GLY A 87 -1.77 12.34 16.71
N GLU A 88 -1.26 13.27 15.89
CA GLU A 88 -2.06 14.34 15.28
C GLU A 88 -3.01 13.79 14.19
N ILE A 89 -2.64 12.70 13.54
CA ILE A 89 -3.41 12.06 12.47
C ILE A 89 -3.86 10.67 12.93
N THR A 90 -5.13 10.36 12.71
CA THR A 90 -5.73 9.07 13.01
C THR A 90 -6.20 8.41 11.71
N PRO A 91 -5.41 7.54 11.08
CA PRO A 91 -5.79 6.88 9.84
C PRO A 91 -6.98 5.93 10.03
N ASP A 92 -7.93 5.94 9.09
CA ASP A 92 -9.02 4.95 9.02
C ASP A 92 -8.61 3.70 8.22
N LEU A 93 -7.77 3.88 7.21
CA LEU A 93 -7.19 2.81 6.40
C LEU A 93 -5.69 3.03 6.25
N VAL A 94 -4.91 1.98 6.45
CA VAL A 94 -3.47 1.97 6.16
C VAL A 94 -3.17 0.90 5.12
N VAL A 95 -2.58 1.31 3.99
CA VAL A 95 -2.05 0.42 2.96
C VAL A 95 -0.57 0.18 3.24
N VAL A 96 -0.18 -1.08 3.39
CA VAL A 96 1.19 -1.50 3.75
C VAL A 96 1.83 -2.21 2.56
N GLU A 97 2.98 -1.71 2.08
CA GLU A 97 3.69 -2.25 0.92
C GLU A 97 5.20 -2.37 1.21
N PHE A 98 5.69 -3.59 1.44
CA PHE A 98 7.10 -3.90 1.64
C PHE A 98 7.52 -5.23 1.00
N ALA A 99 6.66 -5.82 0.17
CA ALA A 99 6.88 -7.16 -0.40
C ALA A 99 8.14 -7.28 -1.29
N VAL A 100 8.77 -6.17 -1.63
CA VAL A 100 10.02 -6.13 -2.41
C VAL A 100 11.18 -5.49 -1.64
N ASN A 101 10.97 -5.13 -0.37
CA ASN A 101 11.98 -4.42 0.44
C ASN A 101 12.54 -5.27 1.59
N ASP A 102 11.84 -6.34 1.98
CA ASP A 102 12.16 -7.13 3.17
C ASP A 102 13.03 -8.37 2.87
N GLU A 103 13.82 -8.35 1.78
CA GLU A 103 14.72 -9.46 1.44
C GLU A 103 15.74 -9.72 2.55
N GLY A 104 16.33 -8.65 3.09
CA GLY A 104 17.31 -8.69 4.16
C GLY A 104 16.71 -8.78 5.58
N ASP A 105 15.38 -8.95 5.71
CA ASP A 105 14.75 -9.10 7.02
C ASP A 105 15.13 -10.43 7.67
N GLU A 106 16.04 -10.37 8.65
CA GLU A 106 16.51 -11.54 9.42
C GLU A 106 15.39 -12.17 10.26
N THR A 107 14.33 -11.41 10.56
CA THR A 107 13.18 -11.88 11.34
C THR A 107 12.19 -12.71 10.54
N GLN A 108 12.41 -12.84 9.23
CA GLN A 108 11.59 -13.65 8.31
C GLN A 108 10.09 -13.26 8.32
N GLY A 109 9.80 -11.94 8.42
CA GLY A 109 8.46 -11.39 8.38
C GLY A 109 7.91 -10.93 9.73
N VAL A 110 8.58 -11.18 10.85
CA VAL A 110 8.14 -10.72 12.18
C VAL A 110 8.12 -9.19 12.25
N SER A 111 9.10 -8.50 11.63
CA SER A 111 9.09 -7.03 11.54
C SER A 111 7.89 -6.49 10.80
N PHE A 112 7.51 -7.11 9.68
CA PHE A 112 6.30 -6.77 8.94
C PHE A 112 5.03 -7.03 9.77
N GLU A 113 4.94 -8.20 10.44
CA GLU A 113 3.82 -8.52 11.33
C GLU A 113 3.73 -7.52 12.49
N SER A 114 4.86 -7.10 13.06
CA SER A 114 4.91 -6.11 14.14
C SER A 114 4.35 -4.75 13.69
N LEU A 115 4.66 -4.29 12.48
CA LEU A 115 4.05 -3.10 11.90
C LEU A 115 2.53 -3.28 11.74
N VAL A 116 2.08 -4.39 11.17
CA VAL A 116 0.65 -4.70 11.01
C VAL A 116 -0.06 -4.71 12.35
N MET A 117 0.50 -5.36 13.36
CA MET A 117 -0.06 -5.42 14.72
C MET A 117 -0.14 -4.03 15.36
N LYS A 118 0.92 -3.23 15.23
CA LYS A 118 0.93 -1.83 15.73
C LYS A 118 -0.25 -1.03 15.17
N ILE A 119 -0.51 -1.17 13.86
CA ILE A 119 -1.63 -0.50 13.21
C ILE A 119 -2.97 -1.04 13.71
N LEU A 120 -3.13 -2.36 13.76
CA LEU A 120 -4.39 -3.01 14.16
C LEU A 120 -4.79 -2.74 15.61
N GLN A 121 -3.82 -2.50 16.49
CA GLN A 121 -4.01 -2.24 17.92
C GLN A 121 -4.29 -0.77 18.26
N ALA A 122 -4.24 0.14 17.28
CA ALA A 122 -4.61 1.54 17.50
C ALA A 122 -6.08 1.64 17.97
N GLU A 123 -6.37 2.60 18.86
CA GLU A 123 -7.68 2.77 19.51
C GLU A 123 -8.84 2.91 18.52
N ASN A 124 -8.62 3.61 17.41
CA ASN A 124 -9.61 3.78 16.34
C ASN A 124 -9.80 2.53 15.48
N ALA A 125 -9.05 1.46 15.73
CA ALA A 125 -9.14 0.17 15.05
C ALA A 125 -9.13 0.29 13.50
N PRO A 126 -8.10 0.91 12.89
CA PRO A 126 -8.06 1.16 11.46
C PRO A 126 -8.11 -0.14 10.64
N ALA A 127 -8.57 -0.03 9.40
CA ALA A 127 -8.41 -1.10 8.43
C ALA A 127 -6.95 -1.16 7.96
N VAL A 128 -6.46 -2.36 7.66
CA VAL A 128 -5.16 -2.59 7.01
C VAL A 128 -5.41 -3.31 5.69
N LEU A 129 -4.74 -2.86 4.62
CA LEU A 129 -4.68 -3.53 3.33
C LEU A 129 -3.21 -3.81 3.01
N LEU A 130 -2.90 -5.06 2.69
CA LEU A 130 -1.55 -5.45 2.26
C LEU A 130 -1.45 -5.39 0.74
N ASN A 131 -0.43 -4.69 0.24
CA ASN A 131 -0.13 -4.59 -1.18
C ASN A 131 1.20 -5.29 -1.48
N PHE A 132 1.16 -6.33 -2.32
CA PHE A 132 2.33 -7.11 -2.71
C PHE A 132 2.81 -6.67 -4.09
N ALA A 133 3.69 -5.67 -4.12
CA ALA A 133 4.39 -5.24 -5.33
C ALA A 133 5.30 -6.35 -5.88
N VAL A 134 5.81 -6.16 -7.09
CA VAL A 134 6.68 -7.12 -7.79
C VAL A 134 7.79 -6.39 -8.54
N PHE A 135 8.96 -7.00 -8.67
CA PHE A 135 10.05 -6.55 -9.52
C PHE A 135 9.95 -7.10 -10.95
N MET A 136 10.71 -6.51 -11.88
CA MET A 136 10.70 -6.90 -13.30
C MET A 136 11.06 -8.38 -13.54
N ASN A 137 11.83 -8.99 -12.63
CA ASN A 137 12.17 -10.43 -12.67
C ASN A 137 11.11 -11.32 -12.02
N ASP A 138 9.89 -10.80 -11.79
CA ASP A 138 8.75 -11.48 -11.19
C ASP A 138 8.96 -11.88 -9.71
N TRP A 139 9.99 -11.30 -9.08
CA TRP A 139 10.34 -11.58 -7.69
C TRP A 139 9.58 -10.68 -6.71
N ASN A 140 9.09 -11.27 -5.63
CA ASN A 140 8.65 -10.62 -4.40
C ASN A 140 8.61 -11.61 -3.24
N LEU A 141 8.27 -11.13 -2.05
CA LEU A 141 8.17 -11.91 -0.81
C LEU A 141 6.72 -12.23 -0.42
N GLN A 142 5.79 -12.21 -1.38
CA GLN A 142 4.38 -12.49 -1.11
C GLN A 142 4.18 -13.79 -0.32
N ASN A 143 4.86 -14.87 -0.68
CA ASN A 143 4.73 -16.16 0.01
C ASN A 143 5.12 -16.11 1.49
N ARG A 144 6.04 -15.19 1.87
CA ARG A 144 6.44 -14.96 3.26
C ARG A 144 5.41 -14.13 4.02
N LEU A 145 4.81 -13.14 3.36
CA LEU A 145 3.98 -12.11 3.99
C LEU A 145 2.47 -12.43 3.96
N GLN A 146 2.02 -13.20 2.97
CA GLN A 146 0.61 -13.60 2.82
C GLN A 146 0.05 -14.32 4.07
N PRO A 147 0.76 -15.24 4.74
CA PRO A 147 0.27 -15.88 5.96
C PRO A 147 -0.10 -14.90 7.08
N ILE A 148 0.55 -13.72 7.13
CA ILE A 148 0.23 -12.66 8.08
C ILE A 148 -1.13 -12.07 7.73
N GLY A 149 -1.37 -11.76 6.45
CA GLY A 149 -2.68 -11.29 5.98
C GLY A 149 -3.82 -12.29 6.26
N GLU A 150 -3.56 -13.58 6.05
CA GLU A 150 -4.51 -14.66 6.32
C GLU A 150 -4.83 -14.76 7.82
N ARG A 151 -3.80 -14.73 8.68
CA ARG A 151 -3.95 -14.79 10.16
C ARG A 151 -4.86 -13.69 10.70
N TYR A 152 -4.73 -12.47 10.19
CA TYR A 152 -5.50 -11.31 10.66
C TYR A 152 -6.71 -10.98 9.77
N GLU A 153 -7.08 -11.86 8.84
CA GLU A 153 -8.21 -11.71 7.90
C GLU A 153 -8.18 -10.37 7.13
N LEU A 154 -6.98 -9.95 6.72
CA LEU A 154 -6.76 -8.67 6.04
C LEU A 154 -7.04 -8.78 4.53
N PRO A 155 -7.59 -7.74 3.91
CA PRO A 155 -7.59 -7.63 2.46
C PRO A 155 -6.16 -7.55 1.93
N MET A 156 -5.89 -8.30 0.86
CA MET A 156 -4.60 -8.38 0.20
C MET A 156 -4.75 -8.14 -1.30
N VAL A 157 -3.83 -7.40 -1.88
CA VAL A 157 -3.71 -7.18 -3.32
C VAL A 157 -2.35 -7.68 -3.78
N SER A 158 -2.34 -8.66 -4.69
CA SER A 158 -1.12 -9.15 -5.34
C SER A 158 -0.96 -8.50 -6.70
N VAL A 159 -0.04 -7.55 -6.80
CA VAL A 159 0.37 -6.99 -8.09
C VAL A 159 1.01 -8.07 -8.95
N LYS A 160 1.85 -8.93 -8.36
CA LYS A 160 2.48 -10.06 -9.05
C LYS A 160 1.46 -10.95 -9.76
N ASP A 161 0.46 -11.44 -9.03
CA ASP A 161 -0.52 -12.39 -9.58
C ASP A 161 -1.44 -11.71 -10.62
N ALA A 162 -1.64 -10.40 -10.50
CA ALA A 162 -2.42 -9.63 -11.47
C ALA A 162 -1.65 -9.36 -12.77
N VAL A 163 -0.35 -9.01 -12.71
CA VAL A 163 0.36 -8.49 -13.88
C VAL A 163 1.26 -9.52 -14.59
N VAL A 164 1.86 -10.48 -13.86
CA VAL A 164 2.74 -11.47 -14.49
C VAL A 164 2.03 -12.29 -15.58
N PRO A 165 0.78 -12.74 -15.39
CA PRO A 165 0.04 -13.39 -16.47
C PRO A 165 -0.23 -12.49 -17.68
N GLN A 166 -0.29 -11.15 -17.46
CA GLN A 166 -0.48 -10.20 -18.57
C GLN A 166 0.79 -10.05 -19.42
N PHE A 167 1.96 -10.23 -18.83
CA PHE A 167 3.22 -10.23 -19.56
C PHE A 167 3.43 -11.50 -20.37
N GLU A 168 3.13 -12.66 -19.78
CA GLU A 168 3.55 -13.96 -20.29
C GLU A 168 2.48 -14.68 -21.14
N LYS A 169 1.22 -14.59 -20.73
CA LYS A 169 0.12 -15.35 -21.32
C LYS A 169 -0.80 -14.51 -22.17
N ASN A 170 -1.25 -13.39 -21.63
CA ASN A 170 -2.28 -12.56 -22.26
C ASN A 170 -1.70 -11.47 -23.16
N HIS A 171 -0.43 -11.12 -22.99
CA HIS A 171 0.30 -10.09 -23.73
C HIS A 171 -0.45 -8.75 -23.83
N VAL A 172 -1.20 -8.38 -22.77
CA VAL A 172 -1.98 -7.14 -22.72
C VAL A 172 -1.08 -5.94 -22.49
N ILE A 173 -0.03 -6.13 -21.68
CA ILE A 173 0.99 -5.13 -21.38
C ILE A 173 2.37 -5.81 -21.39
N THR A 174 3.38 -5.11 -21.83
CA THR A 174 4.76 -5.60 -21.78
C THR A 174 5.45 -5.20 -20.47
N LYS A 175 6.46 -5.97 -20.03
CA LYS A 175 7.31 -5.57 -18.91
C LYS A 175 7.90 -4.17 -19.09
N ARG A 176 8.29 -3.79 -20.34
CA ARG A 176 8.84 -2.48 -20.66
C ARG A 176 7.83 -1.33 -20.54
N GLN A 177 6.55 -1.60 -20.74
CA GLN A 177 5.50 -0.61 -20.49
C GLN A 177 5.19 -0.48 -19.00
N PHE A 178 5.25 -1.59 -18.28
CA PHE A 178 4.96 -1.62 -16.84
C PHE A 178 6.12 -1.08 -15.99
N PHE A 179 7.37 -1.45 -16.29
CA PHE A 179 8.55 -1.10 -15.48
C PHE A 179 9.38 0.02 -16.10
N TYR A 180 9.71 1.01 -15.26
CA TYR A 180 10.64 2.09 -15.57
C TYR A 180 12.10 1.60 -15.57
N ASP A 181 12.44 0.81 -14.55
CA ASP A 181 13.70 0.10 -14.38
C ASP A 181 13.42 -1.32 -13.82
N ILE A 182 14.44 -2.03 -13.34
CA ILE A 182 14.26 -3.39 -12.81
C ILE A 182 13.43 -3.45 -11.52
N TYR A 183 13.20 -2.34 -10.84
CA TYR A 183 12.54 -2.24 -9.54
C TYR A 183 11.22 -1.47 -9.59
N HIS A 184 11.12 -0.41 -10.39
CA HIS A 184 10.07 0.58 -10.24
C HIS A 184 9.11 0.61 -11.42
N PRO A 185 7.80 0.78 -11.17
CA PRO A 185 6.81 0.91 -12.21
C PRO A 185 6.92 2.25 -12.97
N THR A 186 6.52 2.26 -14.25
CA THR A 186 6.23 3.48 -15.00
C THR A 186 4.92 4.12 -14.54
N ASN A 187 4.51 5.23 -15.17
CA ASN A 187 3.16 5.78 -14.98
C ASN A 187 2.05 4.76 -15.29
N ASP A 188 2.25 3.91 -16.30
CA ASP A 188 1.28 2.86 -16.63
C ASP A 188 1.33 1.71 -15.63
N GLY A 189 2.53 1.35 -15.14
CA GLY A 189 2.68 0.34 -14.10
C GLY A 189 2.14 0.76 -12.73
N HIS A 190 2.11 2.06 -12.45
CA HIS A 190 1.47 2.62 -11.26
C HIS A 190 -0.06 2.74 -11.38
N ARG A 191 -0.62 2.54 -12.57
CA ARG A 191 -2.06 2.63 -12.84
C ARG A 191 -2.79 1.35 -12.49
#